data_eec099bcd862c818a8cbdee7c346367a
#
_entry.id   eec099bcd862c818a8cbdee7c346367a
#
_cell.length_a   1.000
_cell.length_b   1.000
_cell.length_c   1.000
_cell.angle_alpha   90.00
_cell.angle_beta   90.00
_cell.angle_gamma   90.00
#
_symmetry.space_group_name_H-M   'P 1'
#
loop_
_entity.id
_entity.type
_entity.pdbx_description
1 polymer ?
#
loop_
_entity_poly.entity_id
_entity_poly.type
_entity_poly.pdbx_seq_one_letter_code
_entity_poly.pdbx_strand_id
1 'polypeptide(L)'
;MTRLTSAHVIVPTCIVLVLACGSSRVPPTLRGYDILVAGQDSQSVELARVMREVGYHVRGNVKGGSRPTAALVHFLFAEPGPDQPTWLHLRLADTRSGALVGVASVQLDSLLTTHHARAVAAVNAIAAPGP
;
A
#
# COMPACT_ATOMS: atom_id res chain seq x y z
N MET A 1 -33.29 24.49 -61.71
CA MET A 1 -32.16 25.01 -60.94
C MET A 1 -32.45 24.73 -59.45
N THR A 2 -31.94 23.63 -58.96
CA THR A 2 -32.20 23.15 -57.62
C THR A 2 -30.93 23.40 -56.78
N ARG A 3 -31.00 24.29 -55.80
CA ARG A 3 -29.87 24.55 -54.85
C ARG A 3 -29.99 23.57 -53.72
N LEU A 4 -28.98 22.68 -53.57
CA LEU A 4 -28.78 21.84 -52.42
C LEU A 4 -28.10 22.68 -51.31
N THR A 5 -28.81 22.91 -50.23
CA THR A 5 -28.26 23.45 -48.97
C THR A 5 -27.74 22.31 -48.12
N SER A 6 -26.42 22.21 -48.05
CA SER A 6 -25.74 21.28 -47.09
C SER A 6 -25.89 21.80 -45.68
N ALA A 7 -26.66 21.11 -44.86
CA ALA A 7 -26.72 21.34 -43.44
C ALA A 7 -25.53 20.63 -42.77
N HIS A 8 -24.59 21.42 -42.23
CA HIS A 8 -23.51 20.90 -41.39
C HIS A 8 -24.07 20.64 -40.00
N VAL A 9 -24.22 19.37 -39.65
CA VAL A 9 -24.54 18.96 -38.29
C VAL A 9 -23.25 18.99 -37.48
N ILE A 10 -23.11 19.98 -36.59
CA ILE A 10 -22.04 20.07 -35.58
C ILE A 10 -22.47 19.17 -34.46
N VAL A 11 -21.82 18.02 -34.30
CA VAL A 11 -21.96 17.13 -33.15
C VAL A 11 -21.05 17.69 -32.03
N PRO A 12 -21.57 18.12 -30.88
CA PRO A 12 -20.73 18.50 -29.79
C PRO A 12 -20.14 17.24 -29.16
N THR A 13 -18.83 17.04 -29.31
CA THR A 13 -18.09 16.01 -28.61
C THR A 13 -18.02 16.37 -27.15
N CYS A 14 -18.91 15.84 -26.31
CA CYS A 14 -18.80 15.89 -24.86
C CYS A 14 -17.58 15.07 -24.42
N ILE A 15 -16.48 15.76 -24.13
CA ILE A 15 -15.34 15.19 -23.45
C ILE A 15 -15.78 15.00 -22.00
N VAL A 16 -16.18 13.76 -21.66
CA VAL A 16 -16.38 13.35 -20.27
C VAL A 16 -14.99 13.23 -19.64
N LEU A 17 -14.56 14.26 -18.92
CA LEU A 17 -13.42 14.18 -18.01
C LEU A 17 -13.85 13.24 -16.86
N VAL A 18 -13.49 11.97 -16.98
CA VAL A 18 -13.52 11.05 -15.84
C VAL A 18 -12.43 11.49 -14.88
N LEU A 19 -12.79 12.30 -13.89
CA LEU A 19 -12.00 12.53 -12.70
C LEU A 19 -11.87 11.17 -12.01
N ALA A 20 -10.77 10.45 -12.30
CA ALA A 20 -10.36 9.33 -11.52
C ALA A 20 -10.02 9.86 -10.13
N CYS A 21 -10.98 9.90 -9.22
CA CYS A 21 -10.74 9.99 -7.80
C CYS A 21 -9.91 8.78 -7.45
N GLY A 22 -8.58 8.97 -7.40
CA GLY A 22 -7.65 7.96 -6.91
C GLY A 22 -8.04 7.64 -5.48
N SER A 23 -8.82 6.60 -5.29
CA SER A 23 -9.09 6.06 -3.96
C SER A 23 -7.74 5.69 -3.36
N SER A 24 -7.36 6.38 -2.29
CA SER A 24 -6.15 6.05 -1.53
C SER A 24 -6.21 4.57 -1.16
N ARG A 25 -5.21 3.79 -1.58
CA ARG A 25 -5.08 2.36 -1.25
C ARG A 25 -4.79 2.12 0.22
N VAL A 26 -4.52 3.19 0.97
CA VAL A 26 -4.28 3.12 2.40
C VAL A 26 -5.58 2.82 3.13
N PRO A 27 -5.64 1.76 3.96
CA PRO A 27 -6.81 1.44 4.77
C PRO A 27 -7.24 2.65 5.62
N PRO A 28 -8.54 2.90 5.78
CA PRO A 28 -9.05 4.05 6.54
C PRO A 28 -8.48 4.15 7.96
N THR A 29 -8.28 3.02 8.63
CA THR A 29 -7.72 2.93 9.99
C THR A 29 -6.27 3.42 10.08
N LEU A 30 -5.51 3.38 8.98
CA LEU A 30 -4.10 3.76 8.93
C LEU A 30 -3.85 5.16 8.37
N ARG A 31 -4.85 5.80 7.79
CA ARG A 31 -4.69 7.15 7.20
C ARG A 31 -4.29 8.22 8.21
N GLY A 32 -4.66 8.04 9.46
CA GLY A 32 -4.32 8.96 10.57
C GLY A 32 -2.94 8.71 11.19
N TYR A 33 -2.27 7.62 10.85
CA TYR A 33 -1.00 7.23 11.44
C TYR A 33 0.20 7.73 10.64
N ASP A 34 1.27 8.06 11.35
CA ASP A 34 2.63 8.06 10.80
C ASP A 34 3.20 6.65 10.96
N ILE A 35 3.76 6.10 9.90
CA ILE A 35 4.33 4.76 9.92
C ILE A 35 5.83 4.85 10.18
N LEU A 36 6.28 4.24 11.26
CA LEU A 36 7.69 4.14 11.60
C LEU A 36 8.28 2.86 11.01
N VAL A 37 9.22 3.02 10.09
CA VAL A 37 10.04 1.91 9.58
C VAL A 37 11.45 2.14 10.06
N ALA A 38 11.84 1.48 11.15
CA ALA A 38 13.13 1.66 11.81
C ALA A 38 14.23 0.77 11.23
N GLY A 39 13.89 -0.32 10.55
CA GLY A 39 14.84 -1.23 9.93
C GLY A 39 15.61 -0.57 8.78
N GLN A 40 16.89 -0.93 8.65
CA GLN A 40 17.75 -0.47 7.55
C GLN A 40 18.19 -1.60 6.62
N ASP A 41 17.68 -2.79 6.82
CA ASP A 41 17.85 -3.92 5.92
C ASP A 41 17.12 -3.68 4.58
N SER A 42 17.54 -4.40 3.55
CA SER A 42 17.00 -4.20 2.19
C SER A 42 15.48 -4.35 2.11
N GLN A 43 14.90 -5.24 2.90
CA GLN A 43 13.43 -5.42 2.89
C GLN A 43 12.74 -4.23 3.56
N SER A 44 13.25 -3.72 4.67
CA SER A 44 12.72 -2.53 5.35
C SER A 44 12.77 -1.29 4.45
N VAL A 45 13.88 -1.09 3.74
CA VAL A 45 14.04 0.02 2.80
C VAL A 45 13.00 -0.04 1.68
N GLU A 46 12.79 -1.21 1.10
CA GLU A 46 11.79 -1.39 0.05
C GLU A 46 10.36 -1.23 0.57
N LEU A 47 10.06 -1.76 1.75
CA LEU A 47 8.75 -1.56 2.40
C LEU A 47 8.47 -0.07 2.62
N ALA A 48 9.44 0.69 3.16
CA ALA A 48 9.30 2.13 3.38
C ALA A 48 9.08 2.88 2.05
N ARG A 49 9.78 2.50 0.98
CA ARG A 49 9.63 3.10 -0.34
C ARG A 49 8.24 2.85 -0.92
N VAL A 50 7.82 1.59 -0.96
CA VAL A 50 6.51 1.21 -1.52
C VAL A 50 5.37 1.81 -0.71
N MET A 51 5.47 1.85 0.62
CA MET A 51 4.47 2.48 1.46
C MET A 51 4.30 3.97 1.13
N ARG A 52 5.39 4.72 0.90
CA ARG A 52 5.32 6.12 0.47
C ARG A 52 4.64 6.25 -0.89
N GLU A 53 4.97 5.39 -1.84
CA GLU A 53 4.37 5.38 -3.19
C GLU A 53 2.85 5.12 -3.15
N VAL A 54 2.39 4.30 -2.22
CA VAL A 54 0.96 4.00 -2.01
C VAL A 54 0.22 5.13 -1.29
N GLY A 55 0.94 5.99 -0.57
CA GLY A 55 0.38 7.15 0.12
C GLY A 55 0.40 7.10 1.65
N TYR A 56 1.16 6.16 2.25
CA TYR A 56 1.40 6.17 3.69
C TYR A 56 2.36 7.30 4.08
N HIS A 57 2.14 7.87 5.25
CA HIS A 57 3.09 8.81 5.87
C HIS A 57 4.20 8.02 6.58
N VAL A 58 5.33 7.82 5.91
CA VAL A 58 6.44 7.01 6.45
C VAL A 58 7.52 7.91 7.04
N ARG A 59 7.95 7.59 8.26
CA ARG A 59 9.02 8.29 9.01
C ARG A 59 10.16 7.32 9.34
N GLY A 60 11.38 7.86 9.41
CA GLY A 60 12.57 7.10 9.83
C GLY A 60 12.84 7.20 11.33
N ASN A 61 12.17 8.11 12.05
CA ASN A 61 12.33 8.30 13.49
C ASN A 61 11.01 8.71 14.16
N VAL A 62 10.95 8.54 15.48
CA VAL A 62 9.74 8.80 16.29
C VAL A 62 9.59 10.27 16.66
N LYS A 63 10.61 11.11 16.50
CA LYS A 63 10.62 12.48 17.03
C LYS A 63 9.65 13.41 16.29
N GLY A 64 8.80 14.10 17.04
CA GLY A 64 8.17 15.34 16.66
C GLY A 64 6.95 15.23 15.74
N GLY A 65 6.03 14.30 15.98
CA GLY A 65 4.76 14.24 15.26
C GLY A 65 3.55 14.52 16.15
N SER A 66 2.58 15.26 15.64
CA SER A 66 1.27 15.40 16.27
C SER A 66 0.34 14.21 16.02
N ARG A 67 0.69 13.34 15.06
CA ARG A 67 -0.09 12.17 14.68
C ARG A 67 0.32 10.94 15.50
N PRO A 68 -0.58 10.00 15.76
CA PRO A 68 -0.19 8.72 16.34
C PRO A 68 0.77 7.99 15.41
N THR A 69 1.70 7.23 15.97
CA THR A 69 2.71 6.48 15.23
C THR A 69 2.45 4.99 15.35
N ALA A 70 2.46 4.30 14.21
CA ALA A 70 2.44 2.85 14.15
C ALA A 70 3.81 2.33 13.68
N ALA A 71 4.42 1.49 14.48
CA ALA A 71 5.69 0.85 14.15
C ALA A 71 5.46 -0.36 13.25
N LEU A 72 6.18 -0.40 12.13
CA LEU A 72 6.19 -1.55 11.23
C LEU A 72 7.23 -2.56 11.70
N VAL A 73 6.77 -3.79 11.89
CA VAL A 73 7.62 -4.97 12.08
C VAL A 73 7.33 -5.95 10.96
N HIS A 74 8.37 -6.48 10.34
CA HIS A 74 8.25 -7.55 9.38
C HIS A 74 9.11 -8.74 9.79
N PHE A 75 8.67 -9.94 9.44
CA PHE A 75 9.42 -11.17 9.67
C PHE A 75 9.04 -12.23 8.64
N LEU A 76 9.99 -13.12 8.41
CA LEU A 76 9.77 -14.31 7.59
C LEU A 76 9.44 -15.48 8.49
N PHE A 77 8.45 -16.24 8.11
CA PHE A 77 8.09 -17.48 8.76
C PHE A 77 8.06 -18.61 7.73
N ALA A 78 8.85 -19.66 7.96
CA ALA A 78 8.81 -20.87 7.19
C ALA A 78 8.16 -21.97 8.04
N GLU A 79 7.15 -22.63 7.52
CA GLU A 79 6.56 -23.79 8.17
C GLU A 79 7.56 -24.96 8.18
N PRO A 80 7.61 -25.76 9.25
CA PRO A 80 8.51 -26.91 9.30
C PRO A 80 8.04 -28.01 8.33
N GLY A 81 8.93 -28.48 7.49
CA GLY A 81 8.67 -29.60 6.58
C GLY A 81 9.21 -29.36 5.17
N PRO A 82 9.37 -30.43 4.38
CA PRO A 82 9.73 -30.29 2.98
C PRO A 82 8.59 -29.63 2.19
N ASP A 83 8.93 -28.78 1.27
CA ASP A 83 7.99 -28.08 0.36
C ASP A 83 6.94 -27.19 1.05
N GLN A 84 7.20 -26.79 2.30
CA GLN A 84 6.30 -25.88 3.00
C GLN A 84 6.56 -24.42 2.60
N PRO A 85 5.50 -23.59 2.52
CA PRO A 85 5.64 -22.23 2.10
C PRO A 85 6.37 -21.38 3.13
N THR A 86 7.09 -20.37 2.64
CA THR A 86 7.62 -19.28 3.46
C THR A 86 6.68 -18.11 3.35
N TRP A 87 6.39 -17.47 4.46
CA TRP A 87 5.50 -16.32 4.57
C TRP A 87 6.27 -15.06 4.96
N LEU A 88 5.92 -13.94 4.35
CA LEU A 88 6.29 -12.62 4.83
C LEU A 88 5.11 -12.04 5.61
N HIS A 89 5.33 -11.78 6.88
CA HIS A 89 4.35 -11.13 7.74
C HIS A 89 4.74 -9.67 8.00
N LEU A 90 3.75 -8.78 7.90
CA LEU A 90 3.84 -7.41 8.38
C LEU A 90 2.89 -7.21 9.55
N ARG A 91 3.35 -6.47 10.55
CA ARG A 91 2.54 -6.00 11.68
C ARG A 91 2.79 -4.53 11.91
N LEU A 92 1.72 -3.77 12.02
CA LEU A 92 1.73 -2.36 12.37
C LEU A 92 1.11 -2.24 13.76
N ALA A 93 1.91 -1.80 14.72
CA ALA A 93 1.49 -1.65 16.11
C ALA A 93 1.53 -0.18 16.51
N ASP A 94 0.44 0.31 17.10
CA ASP A 94 0.42 1.63 17.73
C ASP A 94 1.48 1.71 18.83
N THR A 95 2.39 2.68 18.73
CA THR A 95 3.53 2.78 19.64
C THR A 95 3.17 3.17 21.06
N ARG A 96 1.97 3.68 21.30
CA ARG A 96 1.49 4.08 22.63
C ARG A 96 0.78 2.93 23.35
N SER A 97 -0.10 2.24 22.63
CA SER A 97 -0.93 1.18 23.21
C SER A 97 -0.39 -0.23 22.96
N GLY A 98 0.48 -0.41 21.96
CA GLY A 98 0.90 -1.72 21.49
C GLY A 98 -0.16 -2.47 20.70
N ALA A 99 -1.32 -1.86 20.46
CA ALA A 99 -2.39 -2.48 19.70
C ALA A 99 -2.01 -2.65 18.22
N LEU A 100 -2.35 -3.78 17.63
CA LEU A 100 -2.21 -3.96 16.20
C LEU A 100 -3.24 -3.10 15.46
N VAL A 101 -2.77 -2.30 14.52
CA VAL A 101 -3.60 -1.40 13.69
C VAL A 101 -3.57 -1.79 12.22
N GLY A 102 -2.64 -2.67 11.83
CA GLY A 102 -2.56 -3.22 10.48
C GLY A 102 -1.78 -4.52 10.46
N VAL A 103 -2.17 -5.42 9.58
CA VAL A 103 -1.52 -6.71 9.37
C VAL A 103 -1.50 -7.06 7.88
N ALA A 104 -0.48 -7.78 7.46
CA ALA A 104 -0.43 -8.43 6.16
C ALA A 104 0.32 -9.76 6.27
N SER A 105 -0.08 -10.73 5.47
CA SER A 105 0.61 -12.01 5.31
C SER A 105 0.64 -12.37 3.84
N VAL A 106 1.82 -12.59 3.30
CA VAL A 106 2.03 -12.93 1.90
C VAL A 106 2.86 -14.19 1.81
N GLN A 107 2.34 -15.19 1.10
CA GLN A 107 3.10 -16.39 0.77
C GLN A 107 4.16 -16.04 -0.27
N LEU A 108 5.40 -16.37 0.01
CA LEU A 108 6.51 -16.17 -0.92
C LEU A 108 6.57 -17.34 -1.89
N ASP A 109 6.40 -17.03 -3.15
CA ASP A 109 6.51 -17.97 -4.26
C ASP A 109 7.65 -17.58 -5.21
N SER A 110 7.76 -18.28 -6.33
CA SER A 110 8.78 -18.02 -7.35
C SER A 110 8.66 -16.66 -8.05
N LEU A 111 7.55 -15.96 -7.91
CA LEU A 111 7.33 -14.61 -8.48
C LEU A 111 7.79 -13.51 -7.53
N LEU A 112 7.86 -13.79 -6.23
CA LEU A 112 8.25 -12.83 -5.18
C LEU A 112 9.71 -12.99 -4.78
N THR A 113 10.62 -12.97 -5.77
CA THR A 113 12.04 -13.23 -5.55
C THR A 113 12.82 -12.02 -5.07
N THR A 114 12.36 -10.81 -5.37
CA THR A 114 13.04 -9.57 -5.00
C THR A 114 12.41 -8.91 -3.77
N HIS A 115 13.20 -8.15 -3.02
CA HIS A 115 12.69 -7.36 -1.89
C HIS A 115 11.60 -6.38 -2.33
N HIS A 116 11.72 -5.80 -3.52
CA HIS A 116 10.72 -4.90 -4.08
C HIS A 116 9.40 -5.63 -4.36
N ALA A 117 9.43 -6.77 -5.06
CA ALA A 117 8.20 -7.53 -5.35
C ALA A 117 7.48 -7.98 -4.07
N ARG A 118 8.24 -8.42 -3.06
CA ARG A 118 7.71 -8.76 -1.74
C ARG A 118 7.09 -7.56 -1.04
N ALA A 119 7.74 -6.40 -1.09
CA ALA A 119 7.23 -5.16 -0.52
C ALA A 119 5.92 -4.73 -1.19
N VAL A 120 5.84 -4.77 -2.51
CA VAL A 120 4.60 -4.44 -3.26
C VAL A 120 3.46 -5.37 -2.86
N ALA A 121 3.69 -6.69 -2.86
CA ALA A 121 2.67 -7.66 -2.48
C ALA A 121 2.21 -7.47 -1.02
N ALA A 122 3.15 -7.28 -0.09
CA ALA A 122 2.85 -7.14 1.32
C ALA A 122 2.13 -5.83 1.65
N VAL A 123 2.56 -4.69 1.08
CA VAL A 123 1.92 -3.39 1.31
C VAL A 123 0.50 -3.37 0.76
N ASN A 124 0.28 -3.97 -0.42
CA ASN A 124 -1.07 -4.07 -1.00
C ASN A 124 -2.00 -5.02 -0.22
N ALA A 125 -1.45 -5.92 0.58
CA ALA A 125 -2.21 -6.85 1.42
C ALA A 125 -2.51 -6.31 2.83
N ILE A 126 -2.02 -5.12 3.19
CA ILE A 126 -2.27 -4.54 4.52
C ILE A 126 -3.77 -4.31 4.70
N ALA A 127 -4.30 -4.85 5.78
CA ALA A 127 -5.69 -4.70 6.20
C ALA A 127 -5.75 -4.42 7.70
N ALA A 128 -6.92 -3.98 8.18
CA ALA A 128 -7.17 -3.93 9.61
C ALA A 128 -7.07 -5.35 10.20
N PRO A 129 -6.54 -5.51 11.42
CA PRO A 129 -6.55 -6.80 12.10
C PRO A 129 -8.00 -7.29 12.23
N GLY A 130 -8.21 -8.57 12.02
CA GLY A 130 -9.52 -9.20 12.25
C GLY A 130 -9.93 -9.12 13.72
N PRO A 131 -11.22 -9.30 14.01
CA PRO A 131 -11.74 -9.33 15.36
C PRO A 131 -11.17 -10.51 16.17
#